data_3c736d1b0bda48d83fca2ff5c99307cb
#
_entry.id   3c736d1b0bda48d83fca2ff5c99307cb
#
_cell.length_a   1.000
_cell.length_b   1.000
_cell.length_c   1.000
_cell.angle_alpha   90.00
_cell.angle_beta   90.00
_cell.angle_gamma   90.00
#
_symmetry.space_group_name_H-M   'P 1'
#
loop_
_entity.id
_entity.type
_entity.pdbx_description
1 polymer ?
#
loop_
_entity_poly.entity_id
_entity_poly.type
_entity_poly.pdbx_seq_one_letter_code
_entity_poly.pdbx_strand_id
1 'polypeptide(L)'
;ANFYRMTGNLIPDIDPKTREHREPWPGGRTNHYYHDLNRDGSWQTQKETQYRLKLYKEWMPHVHVDYHEQSYNEPYYFAPAVEPYHELITPWQREFQNIIGNNNADYFDKRQLLYFRNEDFDLLYPAYGDTYPIYNGAIGMTYEKAGGGSGGVAVKTSATDTLTLKERLEHHYLTGLATVEATYQNSERVIQEFQKYFKKYEKDFLTIAKAYDTFSVI
;
A
#
# COMPACT_ATOMS: atom_id res chain seq x y z
N ALA A 1 -22.14 2.81 -4.25
CA ALA A 1 -23.53 3.27 -4.53
C ALA A 1 -23.75 3.55 -6.02
N ASN A 2 -22.84 4.23 -6.71
CA ASN A 2 -23.00 4.54 -8.14
C ASN A 2 -22.91 3.30 -9.03
N PHE A 3 -22.04 2.36 -8.71
CA PHE A 3 -21.94 1.09 -9.44
C PHE A 3 -23.29 0.36 -9.47
N TYR A 4 -23.93 0.16 -8.31
CA TYR A 4 -25.24 -0.47 -8.21
C TYR A 4 -26.34 0.29 -8.97
N ARG A 5 -26.31 1.62 -8.93
CA ARG A 5 -27.31 2.43 -9.64
C ARG A 5 -27.18 2.35 -11.16
N MET A 6 -25.95 2.20 -11.68
CA MET A 6 -25.69 2.24 -13.12
C MET A 6 -25.68 0.87 -13.78
N THR A 7 -25.35 -0.18 -13.05
CA THR A 7 -25.30 -1.55 -13.59
C THR A 7 -26.59 -2.33 -13.39
N GLY A 8 -27.51 -1.85 -12.55
CA GLY A 8 -28.74 -2.56 -12.22
C GLY A 8 -28.50 -3.76 -11.33
N ASN A 9 -29.36 -4.77 -11.42
CA ASN A 9 -29.21 -6.01 -10.68
C ASN A 9 -27.95 -6.73 -11.18
N LEU A 10 -27.06 -7.07 -10.24
CA LEU A 10 -25.90 -7.90 -10.54
C LEU A 10 -26.40 -9.27 -11.03
N ILE A 11 -26.17 -9.56 -12.29
CA ILE A 11 -26.26 -10.91 -12.82
C ILE A 11 -24.83 -11.44 -12.75
N PRO A 12 -24.52 -12.38 -11.84
CA PRO A 12 -23.18 -12.91 -11.72
C PRO A 12 -22.75 -13.60 -13.01
N ASP A 13 -21.92 -12.94 -13.79
CA ASP A 13 -21.33 -13.49 -15.00
C ASP A 13 -19.81 -13.41 -14.85
N ILE A 14 -19.14 -14.54 -15.03
CA ILE A 14 -17.68 -14.64 -14.87
C ILE A 14 -16.92 -14.15 -16.11
N ASP A 15 -17.58 -13.90 -17.24
CA ASP A 15 -16.88 -13.37 -18.42
C ASP A 15 -16.37 -11.93 -18.17
N PRO A 16 -15.06 -11.70 -18.18
CA PRO A 16 -14.47 -10.38 -17.91
C PRO A 16 -14.90 -9.29 -18.89
N LYS A 17 -15.53 -9.65 -20.02
CA LYS A 17 -16.05 -8.71 -21.01
C LYS A 17 -17.45 -8.18 -20.66
N THR A 18 -18.14 -8.79 -19.72
CA THR A 18 -19.48 -8.36 -19.34
C THR A 18 -19.44 -7.01 -18.62
N ARG A 19 -20.62 -6.37 -18.60
CA ARG A 19 -20.78 -5.05 -17.98
C ARG A 19 -20.47 -5.04 -16.48
N GLU A 20 -20.68 -6.15 -15.81
CA GLU A 20 -20.43 -6.33 -14.38
C GLU A 20 -18.94 -6.07 -14.03
N HIS A 21 -18.01 -6.43 -14.94
CA HIS A 21 -16.56 -6.28 -14.74
C HIS A 21 -16.01 -4.95 -15.27
N ARG A 22 -16.88 -4.00 -15.60
CA ARG A 22 -16.48 -2.69 -16.09
C ARG A 22 -17.01 -1.60 -15.17
N GLU A 23 -16.07 -0.97 -14.50
CA GLU A 23 -16.43 0.19 -13.68
C GLU A 23 -16.91 1.33 -14.58
N PRO A 24 -18.14 1.87 -14.36
CA PRO A 24 -18.65 2.97 -15.17
C PRO A 24 -17.87 4.24 -14.87
N TRP A 25 -17.71 5.07 -15.91
CA TRP A 25 -17.15 6.40 -15.74
C TRP A 25 -17.93 7.20 -14.66
N PRO A 26 -17.29 7.93 -13.74
CA PRO A 26 -15.84 8.26 -13.70
C PRO A 26 -14.95 7.24 -12.99
N GLY A 27 -15.45 6.07 -12.60
CA GLY A 27 -14.72 5.08 -11.83
C GLY A 27 -14.60 5.42 -10.35
N GLY A 28 -13.96 4.52 -9.59
CA GLY A 28 -13.75 4.67 -8.14
C GLY A 28 -12.36 5.17 -7.75
N ARG A 29 -11.45 5.26 -8.70
CA ARG A 29 -10.05 5.59 -8.44
C ARG A 29 -9.85 7.03 -7.97
N THR A 30 -10.56 7.97 -8.57
CA THR A 30 -10.40 9.40 -8.30
C THR A 30 -11.47 9.92 -7.34
N ASN A 31 -11.17 11.04 -6.70
CA ASN A 31 -12.18 11.78 -5.96
C ASN A 31 -13.13 12.54 -6.89
N HIS A 32 -14.01 13.32 -6.29
CA HIS A 32 -15.00 14.18 -6.94
C HIS A 32 -14.43 15.17 -7.99
N TYR A 33 -13.16 15.55 -7.83
CA TYR A 33 -12.46 16.49 -8.71
C TYR A 33 -11.49 15.79 -9.66
N TYR A 34 -11.59 14.48 -9.82
CA TYR A 34 -10.70 13.65 -10.66
C TYR A 34 -9.24 13.60 -10.18
N HIS A 35 -8.98 13.89 -8.91
CA HIS A 35 -7.67 13.69 -8.32
C HIS A 35 -7.50 12.27 -7.80
N ASP A 36 -6.39 11.64 -8.14
CA ASP A 36 -5.99 10.37 -7.56
C ASP A 36 -5.44 10.60 -6.15
N LEU A 37 -6.20 10.18 -5.13
CA LEU A 37 -5.82 10.37 -3.73
C LEU A 37 -4.58 9.56 -3.34
N ASN A 38 -4.27 8.50 -4.08
CA ASN A 38 -3.02 7.74 -3.91
C ASN A 38 -1.81 8.40 -4.62
N ARG A 39 -1.95 9.65 -5.02
CA ARG A 39 -0.87 10.53 -5.52
C ARG A 39 -0.78 11.84 -4.75
N ASP A 40 -1.52 11.96 -3.65
CA ASP A 40 -1.68 13.22 -2.92
C ASP A 40 -1.09 13.19 -1.49
N GLY A 41 -0.45 12.08 -1.07
CA GLY A 41 0.07 11.89 0.28
C GLY A 41 0.99 13.02 0.76
N SER A 42 2.02 13.35 0.00
CA SER A 42 2.95 14.45 0.33
C SER A 42 2.42 15.83 -0.04
N TRP A 43 1.56 15.93 -1.05
CA TRP A 43 1.05 17.21 -1.56
C TRP A 43 -0.10 17.78 -0.73
N GLN A 44 -0.98 16.92 -0.22
CA GLN A 44 -2.12 17.27 0.64
C GLN A 44 -3.02 18.35 0.03
N THR A 45 -3.23 18.29 -1.28
CA THR A 45 -4.05 19.25 -2.01
C THR A 45 -5.53 18.99 -1.84
N GLN A 46 -5.92 17.74 -1.58
CA GLN A 46 -7.30 17.31 -1.49
C GLN A 46 -7.78 17.24 -0.03
N LYS A 47 -9.04 17.61 0.21
CA LYS A 47 -9.65 17.60 1.54
C LYS A 47 -9.63 16.24 2.19
N GLU A 48 -9.90 15.19 1.42
CA GLU A 48 -9.89 13.80 1.87
C GLU A 48 -8.50 13.41 2.40
N THR A 49 -7.45 13.76 1.66
CA THR A 49 -6.07 13.54 2.09
C THR A 49 -5.73 14.31 3.36
N GLN A 50 -6.12 15.58 3.44
CA GLN A 50 -5.88 16.42 4.63
C GLN A 50 -6.52 15.82 5.88
N TYR A 51 -7.78 15.35 5.79
CA TYR A 51 -8.47 14.73 6.92
C TYR A 51 -7.85 13.38 7.32
N ARG A 52 -7.54 12.54 6.34
CA ARG A 52 -6.88 11.25 6.58
C ARG A 52 -5.53 11.43 7.26
N LEU A 53 -4.70 12.34 6.76
CA LEU A 53 -3.35 12.55 7.29
C LEU A 53 -3.34 13.24 8.65
N LYS A 54 -4.37 14.00 9.00
CA LYS A 54 -4.53 14.50 10.36
C LYS A 54 -4.60 13.34 11.36
N LEU A 55 -5.48 12.36 11.12
CA LEU A 55 -5.58 11.16 11.95
C LEU A 55 -4.30 10.32 11.90
N TYR A 56 -3.71 10.16 10.71
CA TYR A 56 -2.44 9.44 10.55
C TYR A 56 -1.34 10.03 11.45
N LYS A 57 -1.19 11.35 11.48
CA LYS A 57 -0.20 12.06 12.29
C LYS A 57 -0.48 11.97 13.80
N GLU A 58 -1.72 11.84 14.20
CA GLU A 58 -2.10 11.62 15.61
C GLU A 58 -1.72 10.20 16.08
N TRP A 59 -1.88 9.20 15.23
CA TRP A 59 -1.58 7.80 15.56
C TRP A 59 -0.12 7.41 15.30
N MET A 60 0.50 7.94 14.26
CA MET A 60 1.87 7.64 13.85
C MET A 60 2.18 6.14 13.86
N PRO A 61 1.52 5.32 13.03
CA PRO A 61 1.70 3.88 13.03
C PRO A 61 3.13 3.49 12.63
N HIS A 62 3.67 2.45 13.27
CA HIS A 62 5.02 1.95 12.99
C HIS A 62 5.08 1.08 11.72
N VAL A 63 3.97 0.44 11.38
CA VAL A 63 3.79 -0.37 10.18
C VAL A 63 2.51 0.07 9.48
N HIS A 64 2.59 0.28 8.17
CA HIS A 64 1.48 0.71 7.33
C HIS A 64 1.41 -0.16 6.08
N VAL A 65 0.24 -0.69 5.80
CA VAL A 65 -0.03 -1.45 4.57
C VAL A 65 -1.14 -0.75 3.80
N ASP A 66 -0.86 -0.44 2.54
CA ASP A 66 -1.83 0.05 1.57
C ASP A 66 -2.33 -1.13 0.74
N TYR A 67 -3.59 -1.55 0.96
CA TYR A 67 -4.18 -2.70 0.28
C TYR A 67 -4.83 -2.28 -1.02
N HIS A 68 -4.39 -2.88 -2.11
CA HIS A 68 -4.81 -2.61 -3.47
C HIS A 68 -5.21 -3.86 -4.24
N GLU A 69 -5.71 -3.63 -5.44
CA GLU A 69 -6.00 -4.66 -6.42
C GLU A 69 -5.39 -4.30 -7.78
N GLN A 70 -4.69 -5.26 -8.36
CA GLN A 70 -4.11 -5.21 -9.70
C GLN A 70 -4.93 -6.03 -10.71
N SER A 71 -4.41 -6.22 -11.94
CA SER A 71 -5.07 -7.02 -12.97
C SER A 71 -5.53 -8.38 -12.45
N TYR A 72 -6.72 -8.80 -12.86
CA TYR A 72 -7.34 -10.05 -12.41
C TYR A 72 -6.59 -11.32 -12.81
N ASN A 73 -5.58 -11.23 -13.68
CA ASN A 73 -4.73 -12.35 -14.08
C ASN A 73 -3.44 -12.47 -13.28
N GLU A 74 -3.10 -11.46 -12.47
CA GLU A 74 -1.83 -11.42 -11.77
C GLU A 74 -1.83 -12.25 -10.47
N PRO A 75 -0.68 -12.83 -10.10
CA PRO A 75 -0.49 -13.41 -8.76
C PRO A 75 -0.61 -12.33 -7.67
N TYR A 76 -0.59 -12.74 -6.41
CA TYR A 76 -0.56 -11.79 -5.30
C TYR A 76 0.80 -11.09 -5.19
N TYR A 77 0.81 -9.77 -5.01
CA TYR A 77 2.01 -9.01 -4.69
C TYR A 77 2.07 -8.62 -3.20
N PHE A 78 3.24 -8.75 -2.59
CA PHE A 78 3.57 -8.19 -1.29
C PHE A 78 5.05 -7.82 -1.21
N ALA A 79 5.39 -6.99 -0.19
CA ALA A 79 6.76 -6.52 0.05
C ALA A 79 7.80 -7.66 0.07
N PRO A 80 9.08 -7.37 -0.18
CA PRO A 80 9.64 -6.04 -0.42
C PRO A 80 9.39 -5.52 -1.84
N ALA A 81 9.40 -4.19 -1.96
CA ALA A 81 9.31 -3.50 -3.23
C ALA A 81 10.59 -3.66 -4.07
N VAL A 82 10.51 -3.31 -5.35
CA VAL A 82 11.67 -3.27 -6.26
C VAL A 82 12.40 -1.92 -6.18
N GLU A 83 13.67 -1.88 -6.52
CA GLU A 83 14.39 -0.61 -6.73
C GLU A 83 13.85 0.13 -7.99
N PRO A 84 13.90 1.47 -8.01
CA PRO A 84 14.70 2.32 -7.13
C PRO A 84 14.02 2.66 -5.80
N TYR A 85 14.79 2.67 -4.73
CA TYR A 85 14.38 3.24 -3.46
C TYR A 85 14.90 4.67 -3.31
N HIS A 86 14.11 5.51 -2.67
CA HIS A 86 14.58 6.83 -2.29
C HIS A 86 15.68 6.72 -1.21
N GLU A 87 16.68 7.57 -1.27
CA GLU A 87 17.87 7.54 -0.39
C GLU A 87 17.54 7.72 1.10
N LEU A 88 16.42 8.37 1.42
CA LEU A 88 15.97 8.57 2.80
C LEU A 88 15.37 7.32 3.43
N ILE A 89 15.04 6.29 2.65
CA ILE A 89 14.55 5.03 3.17
C ILE A 89 15.68 4.29 3.87
N THR A 90 15.54 4.12 5.18
CA THR A 90 16.59 3.57 6.02
C THR A 90 16.86 2.10 5.73
N PRO A 91 18.11 1.60 6.02
CA PRO A 91 18.39 0.17 5.91
C PRO A 91 17.45 -0.71 6.74
N TRP A 92 17.01 -0.22 7.92
CA TRP A 92 16.03 -0.91 8.76
C TRP A 92 14.68 -1.07 8.08
N GLN A 93 14.16 -0.02 7.47
CA GLN A 93 12.88 -0.08 6.76
C GLN A 93 12.92 -1.11 5.63
N ARG A 94 14.02 -1.18 4.88
CA ARG A 94 14.24 -2.18 3.83
C ARG A 94 14.37 -3.59 4.39
N GLU A 95 15.14 -3.76 5.48
CA GLU A 95 15.32 -5.04 6.16
C GLU A 95 13.96 -5.58 6.65
N PHE A 96 13.17 -4.72 7.28
CA PHE A 96 11.91 -5.16 7.87
C PHE A 96 10.85 -5.51 6.82
N GLN A 97 10.83 -4.84 5.67
CA GLN A 97 10.03 -5.27 4.52
C GLN A 97 10.38 -6.70 4.09
N ASN A 98 11.65 -7.08 4.11
CA ASN A 98 12.06 -8.46 3.83
C ASN A 98 11.58 -9.44 4.91
N ILE A 99 11.65 -9.06 6.19
CA ILE A 99 11.16 -9.91 7.29
C ILE A 99 9.66 -10.18 7.13
N ILE A 100 8.87 -9.12 6.91
CA ILE A 100 7.43 -9.26 6.67
C ILE A 100 7.15 -10.04 5.37
N GLY A 101 7.88 -9.75 4.29
CA GLY A 101 7.73 -10.44 3.02
C GLY A 101 8.03 -11.93 3.10
N ASN A 102 9.05 -12.34 3.87
CA ASN A 102 9.34 -13.75 4.11
C ASN A 102 8.22 -14.42 4.90
N ASN A 103 7.67 -13.76 5.91
CA ASN A 103 6.54 -14.33 6.66
C ASN A 103 5.27 -14.45 5.77
N ASN A 104 5.01 -13.47 4.92
CA ASN A 104 3.94 -13.58 3.92
C ASN A 104 4.16 -14.76 2.97
N ALA A 105 5.40 -14.93 2.48
CA ALA A 105 5.77 -16.06 1.62
C ALA A 105 5.48 -17.39 2.32
N ASP A 106 5.88 -17.55 3.57
CA ASP A 106 5.61 -18.76 4.35
C ASP A 106 4.10 -19.08 4.46
N TYR A 107 3.28 -18.08 4.60
CA TYR A 107 1.81 -18.24 4.65
C TYR A 107 1.24 -18.67 3.30
N PHE A 108 1.77 -18.16 2.19
CA PHE A 108 1.35 -18.47 0.84
C PHE A 108 1.87 -19.84 0.38
N ASP A 109 3.14 -20.15 0.63
CA ASP A 109 3.77 -21.43 0.29
C ASP A 109 3.05 -22.62 0.95
N LYS A 110 2.71 -22.49 2.24
CA LYS A 110 1.93 -23.50 2.98
C LYS A 110 0.56 -23.80 2.35
N ARG A 111 0.03 -22.86 1.56
CA ARG A 111 -1.26 -22.97 0.87
C ARG A 111 -1.14 -23.15 -0.64
N GLN A 112 0.09 -23.21 -1.15
CA GLN A 112 0.37 -23.36 -2.59
C GLN A 112 -0.24 -22.21 -3.41
N LEU A 113 -0.24 -20.99 -2.86
CA LEU A 113 -0.74 -19.78 -3.50
C LEU A 113 0.38 -19.07 -4.26
N LEU A 114 0.08 -18.58 -5.45
CA LEU A 114 1.05 -17.84 -6.27
C LEU A 114 1.19 -16.40 -5.78
N TYR A 115 2.43 -15.93 -5.75
CA TYR A 115 2.79 -14.56 -5.40
C TYR A 115 4.07 -14.12 -6.12
N PHE A 116 4.34 -12.82 -6.09
CA PHE A 116 5.61 -12.24 -6.51
C PHE A 116 6.00 -11.10 -5.56
N ARG A 117 7.25 -10.69 -5.62
CA ARG A 117 7.85 -9.60 -4.84
C ARG A 117 9.14 -9.12 -5.52
N ASN A 118 9.64 -7.95 -5.14
CA ASN A 118 10.81 -7.32 -5.77
C ASN A 118 10.62 -7.04 -7.26
N GLU A 119 9.40 -6.80 -7.68
CA GLU A 119 9.00 -6.52 -9.06
C GLU A 119 7.93 -5.43 -9.07
N ASP A 120 7.82 -4.67 -10.14
CA ASP A 120 6.78 -3.70 -10.54
C ASP A 120 6.56 -2.51 -9.59
N PHE A 121 6.56 -2.71 -8.28
CA PHE A 121 6.21 -1.67 -7.31
C PHE A 121 7.45 -1.12 -6.61
N ASP A 122 7.76 0.16 -6.85
CA ASP A 122 8.88 0.88 -6.24
C ASP A 122 8.45 1.77 -5.07
N LEU A 123 9.42 2.33 -4.36
CA LEU A 123 9.22 3.23 -3.22
C LEU A 123 9.92 4.58 -3.44
N LEU A 124 9.92 5.08 -4.67
CA LEU A 124 10.61 6.33 -5.00
C LEU A 124 9.71 7.55 -4.83
N TYR A 125 8.47 7.50 -5.32
CA TYR A 125 7.58 8.65 -5.32
C TYR A 125 6.92 8.88 -3.95
N PRO A 126 7.14 10.06 -3.30
CA PRO A 126 6.80 10.26 -1.89
C PRO A 126 5.29 10.45 -1.60
N ALA A 127 4.45 10.48 -2.61
CA ALA A 127 3.02 10.76 -2.43
C ALA A 127 2.11 9.53 -2.53
N TYR A 128 2.66 8.34 -2.74
CA TYR A 128 1.90 7.08 -2.69
C TYR A 128 1.44 6.76 -1.27
N GLY A 129 0.38 5.95 -1.16
CA GLY A 129 -0.17 5.52 0.12
C GLY A 129 0.79 4.68 0.98
N ASP A 130 1.71 3.97 0.36
CA ASP A 130 2.75 3.19 1.03
C ASP A 130 4.03 3.99 1.31
N THR A 131 4.42 4.89 0.38
CA THR A 131 5.69 5.62 0.48
C THR A 131 5.60 6.79 1.45
N TYR A 132 4.48 7.52 1.47
CA TYR A 132 4.29 8.63 2.41
C TYR A 132 4.50 8.20 3.88
N PRO A 133 3.95 7.06 4.36
CA PRO A 133 4.25 6.52 5.68
C PRO A 133 5.73 6.29 5.97
N ILE A 134 6.50 5.86 4.97
CA ILE A 134 7.94 5.61 5.13
C ILE A 134 8.69 6.88 5.54
N TYR A 135 8.36 8.02 4.92
CA TYR A 135 8.95 9.31 5.28
C TYR A 135 8.44 9.87 6.62
N ASN A 136 7.50 9.19 7.24
CA ASN A 136 7.06 9.44 8.61
C ASN A 136 7.55 8.36 9.59
N GLY A 137 8.58 7.61 9.21
CA GLY A 137 9.24 6.62 10.06
C GLY A 137 8.62 5.23 10.04
N ALA A 138 7.46 5.05 9.42
CA ALA A 138 6.80 3.75 9.34
C ALA A 138 7.51 2.79 8.36
N ILE A 139 7.19 1.52 8.49
CA ILE A 139 7.42 0.52 7.45
C ILE A 139 6.19 0.57 6.55
N GLY A 140 6.29 1.26 5.41
CA GLY A 140 5.20 1.38 4.44
C GLY A 140 5.32 0.30 3.37
N MET A 141 4.20 -0.29 2.97
CA MET A 141 4.14 -1.36 1.97
C MET A 141 2.84 -1.31 1.20
N THR A 142 2.87 -1.72 -0.06
CA THR A 142 1.69 -2.04 -0.85
C THR A 142 1.50 -3.54 -0.94
N TYR A 143 0.26 -4.01 -0.84
CA TYR A 143 -0.17 -5.37 -1.17
C TYR A 143 -1.21 -5.31 -2.28
N GLU A 144 -1.00 -6.11 -3.32
CA GLU A 144 -1.86 -6.12 -4.49
C GLU A 144 -2.45 -7.50 -4.73
N LYS A 145 -3.76 -7.60 -4.74
CA LYS A 145 -4.47 -8.80 -5.13
C LYS A 145 -5.06 -8.64 -6.52
N ALA A 146 -5.06 -9.71 -7.29
CA ALA A 146 -5.80 -9.76 -8.55
C ALA A 146 -7.28 -9.38 -8.34
N GLY A 147 -7.85 -8.61 -9.27
CA GLY A 147 -9.27 -8.24 -9.26
C GLY A 147 -9.56 -6.78 -9.61
N GLY A 148 -8.54 -5.91 -9.58
CA GLY A 148 -8.67 -4.49 -9.89
C GLY A 148 -9.26 -4.21 -11.27
N GLY A 149 -10.22 -3.30 -11.33
CA GLY A 149 -10.92 -2.94 -12.56
C GLY A 149 -11.92 -3.98 -13.09
N SER A 150 -11.84 -5.21 -12.59
CA SER A 150 -12.72 -6.32 -12.99
C SER A 150 -13.49 -6.88 -11.81
N GLY A 151 -13.97 -6.02 -10.93
CA GLY A 151 -14.67 -6.34 -9.69
C GLY A 151 -15.76 -7.39 -9.83
N GLY A 152 -16.70 -7.42 -8.90
CA GLY A 152 -17.79 -8.39 -8.89
C GLY A 152 -17.50 -9.59 -8.01
N VAL A 153 -18.40 -10.58 -8.04
CA VAL A 153 -18.37 -11.76 -7.17
C VAL A 153 -17.35 -12.79 -7.65
N ALA A 154 -17.18 -12.91 -8.97
CA ALA A 154 -16.23 -13.83 -9.60
C ALA A 154 -15.88 -13.37 -11.01
N VAL A 155 -14.66 -13.65 -11.46
CA VAL A 155 -14.21 -13.36 -12.83
C VAL A 155 -13.35 -14.52 -13.36
N LYS A 156 -13.58 -14.90 -14.62
CA LYS A 156 -12.79 -15.93 -15.29
C LYS A 156 -11.44 -15.36 -15.68
N THR A 157 -10.36 -16.01 -15.25
CA THR A 157 -8.99 -15.64 -15.60
C THR A 157 -8.57 -16.19 -16.97
N SER A 158 -7.49 -15.67 -17.53
CA SER A 158 -6.92 -16.18 -18.80
C SER A 158 -6.40 -17.61 -18.68
N ALA A 159 -6.05 -18.06 -17.49
CA ALA A 159 -5.67 -19.43 -17.19
C ALA A 159 -6.86 -20.40 -17.08
N THR A 160 -8.07 -19.95 -17.45
CA THR A 160 -9.33 -20.72 -17.36
C THR A 160 -9.83 -21.04 -15.96
N ASP A 161 -9.22 -20.46 -14.95
CA ASP A 161 -9.66 -20.51 -13.57
C ASP A 161 -10.68 -19.40 -13.26
N THR A 162 -11.28 -19.44 -12.08
CA THR A 162 -12.26 -18.42 -11.65
C THR A 162 -11.78 -17.76 -10.37
N LEU A 163 -11.41 -16.48 -10.48
CA LEU A 163 -11.07 -15.66 -9.32
C LEU A 163 -12.34 -15.19 -8.63
N THR A 164 -12.53 -15.57 -7.38
CA THR A 164 -13.71 -15.21 -6.57
C THR A 164 -13.43 -14.06 -5.60
N LEU A 165 -14.47 -13.31 -5.23
CA LEU A 165 -14.38 -12.31 -4.16
C LEU A 165 -13.90 -12.93 -2.83
N LYS A 166 -14.34 -14.16 -2.54
CA LYS A 166 -13.93 -14.89 -1.34
C LYS A 166 -12.41 -15.07 -1.29
N GLU A 167 -11.79 -15.57 -2.37
CA GLU A 167 -10.34 -15.74 -2.45
C GLU A 167 -9.60 -14.41 -2.32
N ARG A 168 -10.13 -13.35 -2.93
CA ARG A 168 -9.54 -12.01 -2.82
C ARG A 168 -9.49 -11.53 -1.37
N LEU A 169 -10.58 -11.72 -0.63
CA LEU A 169 -10.66 -11.38 0.79
C LEU A 169 -9.76 -12.28 1.65
N GLU A 170 -9.76 -13.61 1.40
CA GLU A 170 -8.93 -14.55 2.14
C GLU A 170 -7.44 -14.26 1.97
N HIS A 171 -6.97 -13.93 0.78
CA HIS A 171 -5.56 -13.62 0.54
C HIS A 171 -5.14 -12.32 1.24
N HIS A 172 -5.96 -11.27 1.21
CA HIS A 172 -5.70 -10.04 1.98
C HIS A 172 -5.71 -10.30 3.49
N TYR A 173 -6.61 -11.14 3.97
CA TYR A 173 -6.65 -11.53 5.37
C TYR A 173 -5.39 -12.29 5.80
N LEU A 174 -4.89 -13.21 4.96
CA LEU A 174 -3.65 -13.95 5.24
C LEU A 174 -2.44 -13.02 5.36
N THR A 175 -2.27 -12.10 4.44
CA THR A 175 -1.16 -11.14 4.50
C THR A 175 -1.29 -10.18 5.67
N GLY A 176 -2.51 -9.82 6.06
CA GLY A 176 -2.78 -9.06 7.28
C GLY A 176 -2.30 -9.79 8.53
N LEU A 177 -2.67 -11.07 8.67
CA LEU A 177 -2.24 -11.91 9.80
C LEU A 177 -0.72 -12.07 9.83
N ALA A 178 -0.10 -12.40 8.70
CA ALA A 178 1.35 -12.59 8.59
C ALA A 178 2.12 -11.30 8.94
N THR A 179 1.60 -10.14 8.51
CA THR A 179 2.20 -8.83 8.83
C THR A 179 2.10 -8.54 10.33
N VAL A 180 0.95 -8.78 10.95
CA VAL A 180 0.76 -8.58 12.39
C VAL A 180 1.67 -9.52 13.19
N GLU A 181 1.78 -10.79 12.80
CA GLU A 181 2.66 -11.77 13.43
C GLU A 181 4.13 -11.34 13.36
N ALA A 182 4.64 -11.02 12.18
CA ALA A 182 6.02 -10.56 12.01
C ALA A 182 6.30 -9.29 12.82
N THR A 183 5.35 -8.35 12.84
CA THR A 183 5.46 -7.11 13.61
C THR A 183 5.49 -7.39 15.12
N TYR A 184 4.63 -8.27 15.61
CA TYR A 184 4.58 -8.65 17.01
C TYR A 184 5.89 -9.32 17.46
N GLN A 185 6.40 -10.26 16.68
CA GLN A 185 7.65 -10.96 16.96
C GLN A 185 8.88 -10.04 17.01
N ASN A 186 8.81 -8.88 16.35
CA ASN A 186 9.89 -7.89 16.28
C ASN A 186 9.53 -6.56 16.97
N SER A 187 8.51 -6.54 17.80
CA SER A 187 7.89 -5.31 18.34
C SER A 187 8.87 -4.38 19.06
N GLU A 188 9.77 -4.91 19.88
CA GLU A 188 10.79 -4.11 20.57
C GLU A 188 11.70 -3.37 19.57
N ARG A 189 12.20 -4.08 18.57
CA ARG A 189 13.09 -3.50 17.56
C ARG A 189 12.33 -2.49 16.67
N VAL A 190 11.08 -2.77 16.32
CA VAL A 190 10.23 -1.84 15.56
C VAL A 190 10.09 -0.50 16.30
N ILE A 191 9.80 -0.53 17.60
CA ILE A 191 9.67 0.67 18.44
C ILE A 191 11.02 1.42 18.52
N GLN A 192 12.11 0.71 18.78
CA GLN A 192 13.43 1.32 18.89
C GLN A 192 13.88 1.99 17.60
N GLU A 193 13.71 1.35 16.46
CA GLU A 193 14.10 1.88 15.16
C GLU A 193 13.21 3.07 14.72
N PHE A 194 11.92 3.03 15.06
CA PHE A 194 11.01 4.15 14.86
C PHE A 194 11.48 5.38 15.66
N GLN A 195 11.87 5.19 16.93
CA GLN A 195 12.42 6.28 17.75
C GLN A 195 13.76 6.81 17.19
N LYS A 196 14.63 5.92 16.70
CA LYS A 196 15.91 6.32 16.09
C LYS A 196 15.70 7.15 14.83
N TYR A 197 14.68 6.84 14.03
CA TYR A 197 14.34 7.58 12.82
C TYR A 197 14.20 9.08 13.13
N PHE A 198 13.39 9.44 14.11
CA PHE A 198 13.18 10.85 14.47
C PHE A 198 14.40 11.49 15.13
N LYS A 199 15.12 10.78 16.00
CA LYS A 199 16.35 11.32 16.63
C LYS A 199 17.42 11.67 15.61
N LYS A 200 17.53 10.92 14.54
CA LYS A 200 18.46 11.22 13.44
C LYS A 200 18.07 12.53 12.76
N TYR A 201 16.83 12.68 12.37
CA TYR A 201 16.37 13.86 11.64
C TYR A 201 16.25 15.10 12.52
N GLU A 202 15.98 14.97 13.81
CA GLU A 202 16.03 16.09 14.76
C GLU A 202 17.42 16.74 14.78
N LYS A 203 18.47 15.93 14.82
CA LYS A 203 19.86 16.42 14.78
C LYS A 203 20.19 17.11 13.45
N ASP A 204 19.78 16.51 12.35
CA ASP A 204 20.02 17.06 11.01
C ASP A 204 19.23 18.38 10.82
N PHE A 205 17.97 18.43 11.26
CA PHE A 205 17.16 19.65 11.24
C PHE A 205 17.77 20.79 12.04
N LEU A 206 18.23 20.52 13.27
CA LEU A 206 18.90 21.54 14.09
C LEU A 206 20.20 22.06 13.47
N THR A 207 20.90 21.21 12.74
CA THR A 207 22.12 21.58 12.01
C THR A 207 21.78 22.49 10.84
N ILE A 208 20.76 22.15 10.06
CA ILE A 208 20.27 22.94 8.94
C ILE A 208 19.69 24.27 9.43
N ALA A 209 18.86 24.26 10.47
CA ALA A 209 18.26 25.50 11.04
C ALA A 209 19.36 26.46 11.51
N LYS A 210 20.40 25.99 12.19
CA LYS A 210 21.55 26.82 12.58
C LYS A 210 22.31 27.38 11.39
N ALA A 211 22.43 26.66 10.29
CA ALA A 211 23.05 27.17 9.07
C ALA A 211 22.21 28.28 8.42
N TYR A 212 20.88 28.15 8.42
CA TYR A 212 19.97 29.18 7.89
C TYR A 212 19.96 30.45 8.76
N ASP A 213 19.98 30.33 10.09
CA ASP A 213 20.10 31.50 10.99
C ASP A 213 21.39 32.30 10.75
N THR A 214 22.43 31.63 10.25
CA THR A 214 23.71 32.30 9.91
C THR A 214 23.63 33.04 8.56
N PHE A 215 22.73 32.68 7.68
CA PHE A 215 22.52 33.33 6.37
C PHE A 215 21.51 34.50 6.41
N SER A 216 20.69 34.61 7.44
CA SER A 216 19.69 35.67 7.58
C SER A 216 20.23 36.97 8.20
N VAL A 217 21.54 37.09 8.39
CA VAL A 217 22.24 38.24 9.01
C VAL A 217 23.20 38.95 8.04
N ILE A 218 23.03 38.77 6.72
CA ILE A 218 23.82 39.52 5.72
C ILE A 218 22.89 40.47 4.95
#